data_4d400c437fae7470c01413408aaa1a24
#
_entry.id   4d400c437fae7470c01413408aaa1a24
#
_cell.length_a   1.000
_cell.length_b   1.000
_cell.length_c   1.000
_cell.angle_alpha   90.00
_cell.angle_beta   90.00
_cell.angle_gamma   90.00
#
_symmetry.space_group_name_H-M   'P 1'
#
loop_
_entity.id
_entity.type
_entity.pdbx_description
1 polymer ?
#
loop_
_entity_poly.entity_id
_entity_poly.type
_entity_poly.pdbx_seq_one_letter_code
_entity_poly.pdbx_strand_id
1 'polypeptide(L)'
;MFMGTGAIRKKELGPVVEYQDMLENTPFDDPLWMVKVTGSQLERMLLHIFRDEAWEGHTEFYNFSQGFRVVYSKKEKAIKELSLNGDPIRGADQLLIAMQAYHFNNFTDFMGVPIEEVAENMRPRVISSSVNSIVEEYFMTNHGLDSHVEGRITILD
;
A
#
# COMPACT_ATOMS: atom_id res chain seq x y z
N MET A 1 1.72 4.19 -2.72
CA MET A 1 2.27 3.55 -1.52
C MET A 1 1.39 2.36 -1.17
N PHE A 2 2.00 1.27 -0.73
CA PHE A 2 1.33 0.12 -0.13
C PHE A 2 1.66 0.12 1.36
N MET A 3 0.63 0.16 2.20
CA MET A 3 0.78 0.14 3.64
C MET A 3 -0.04 -1.01 4.21
N GLY A 4 0.62 -1.95 4.86
CA GLY A 4 -0.04 -3.08 5.51
C GLY A 4 -1.03 -2.61 6.57
N THR A 5 -2.20 -3.21 6.62
CA THR A 5 -3.24 -2.85 7.60
C THR A 5 -2.79 -3.12 9.03
N GLY A 6 -1.91 -4.10 9.24
CA GLY A 6 -1.31 -4.40 10.53
C GLY A 6 -0.41 -3.31 11.09
N ALA A 7 0.07 -2.39 10.25
CA ALA A 7 0.89 -1.26 10.69
C ALA A 7 0.08 -0.14 11.35
N ILE A 8 -1.25 -0.11 11.17
CA ILE A 8 -2.16 0.90 11.73
C ILE A 8 -2.90 0.29 12.92
N ARG A 9 -2.71 0.84 14.12
CA ARG A 9 -3.19 0.24 15.37
C ARG A 9 -4.43 0.93 15.96
N LYS A 10 -4.65 2.22 15.65
CA LYS A 10 -5.84 2.94 16.12
C LYS A 10 -6.91 2.97 15.01
N LYS A 11 -8.17 2.90 15.42
CA LYS A 11 -9.31 2.99 14.49
C LYS A 11 -9.55 4.43 14.04
N GLU A 12 -9.20 5.39 14.86
CA GLU A 12 -9.40 6.82 14.64
C GLU A 12 -8.34 7.64 15.38
N LEU A 13 -8.09 8.83 14.90
CA LEU A 13 -7.26 9.86 15.53
C LEU A 13 -8.06 11.17 15.60
N GLY A 14 -7.78 11.99 16.62
CA GLY A 14 -8.33 13.31 16.70
C GLY A 14 -9.46 13.48 17.73
N PRO A 15 -10.10 14.67 17.84
CA PRO A 15 -9.93 15.86 16.96
C PRO A 15 -8.59 16.59 17.15
N VAL A 16 -7.89 16.36 18.25
CA VAL A 16 -6.52 16.83 18.46
C VAL A 16 -5.61 15.60 18.43
N VAL A 17 -4.61 15.60 17.58
CA VAL A 17 -3.63 14.52 17.47
C VAL A 17 -2.35 14.97 18.17
N GLU A 18 -1.98 14.24 19.22
CA GLU A 18 -0.73 14.43 19.93
C GLU A 18 0.36 13.48 19.35
N TYR A 19 1.63 13.79 19.60
CA TYR A 19 2.73 12.93 19.16
C TYR A 19 2.61 11.49 19.67
N GLN A 20 2.13 11.32 20.91
CA GLN A 20 1.87 10.01 21.49
C GLN A 20 0.82 9.22 20.70
N ASP A 21 -0.22 9.87 20.18
CA ASP A 21 -1.24 9.23 19.36
C ASP A 21 -0.65 8.66 18.07
N MET A 22 0.29 9.39 17.47
CA MET A 22 0.99 8.93 16.26
C MET A 22 1.85 7.70 16.55
N LEU A 23 2.62 7.70 17.63
CA LEU A 23 3.45 6.57 18.04
C LEU A 23 2.61 5.32 18.36
N GLU A 24 1.45 5.50 19.00
CA GLU A 24 0.53 4.41 19.30
C GLU A 24 -0.19 3.89 18.06
N ASN A 25 -0.46 4.76 17.09
CA ASN A 25 -1.12 4.39 15.85
C ASN A 25 -0.18 3.65 14.89
N THR A 26 1.05 4.11 14.76
CA THR A 26 2.09 3.53 13.90
C THR A 26 3.37 3.25 14.70
N PRO A 27 3.37 2.20 15.57
CA PRO A 27 4.50 1.95 16.48
C PRO A 27 5.76 1.43 15.77
N PHE A 28 5.67 1.11 14.50
CA PHE A 28 6.77 0.60 13.70
C PHE A 28 7.38 1.72 12.86
N ASP A 29 8.51 2.24 13.32
CA ASP A 29 9.24 3.30 12.61
C ASP A 29 10.20 2.70 11.59
N ASP A 30 9.63 2.01 10.61
CA ASP A 30 10.40 1.37 9.54
C ASP A 30 10.87 2.36 8.47
N PRO A 31 12.03 2.13 7.86
CA PRO A 31 12.39 2.79 6.62
C PRO A 31 11.37 2.53 5.51
N LEU A 32 11.17 3.52 4.63
CA LEU A 32 10.41 3.35 3.40
C LEU A 32 11.33 2.98 2.25
N TRP A 33 11.01 1.89 1.60
CA TRP A 33 11.63 1.44 0.38
C TRP A 33 10.80 1.80 -0.84
N MET A 34 11.46 2.09 -1.93
CA MET A 34 10.85 2.31 -3.24
C MET A 34 11.30 1.23 -4.22
N VAL A 35 10.32 0.64 -4.88
CA VAL A 35 10.50 -0.32 -5.97
C VAL A 35 9.82 0.20 -7.23
N LYS A 36 10.30 -0.23 -8.39
CA LYS A 36 9.69 0.07 -9.67
C LYS A 36 9.09 -1.20 -10.27
N VAL A 37 7.81 -1.15 -10.59
CA VAL A 37 7.08 -2.29 -11.15
C VAL A 37 6.45 -1.93 -12.48
N THR A 38 6.21 -2.92 -13.32
CA THR A 38 5.33 -2.78 -14.47
C THR A 38 3.87 -2.93 -14.05
N GLY A 39 2.92 -2.46 -14.86
CA GLY A 39 1.50 -2.68 -14.60
C GLY A 39 1.15 -4.16 -14.53
N SER A 40 1.78 -5.01 -15.34
CA SER A 40 1.59 -6.47 -15.28
C SER A 40 2.11 -7.08 -13.97
N GLN A 41 3.25 -6.60 -13.46
CA GLN A 41 3.74 -7.01 -12.14
C GLN A 41 2.81 -6.54 -11.03
N LEU A 42 2.33 -5.30 -11.10
CA LEU A 42 1.35 -4.76 -10.15
C LEU A 42 0.06 -5.58 -10.13
N GLU A 43 -0.47 -5.96 -11.29
CA GLU A 43 -1.66 -6.83 -11.37
C GLU A 43 -1.43 -8.18 -10.70
N ARG A 44 -0.28 -8.83 -10.93
CA ARG A 44 0.10 -10.08 -10.25
C ARG A 44 0.19 -9.91 -8.74
N MET A 45 0.78 -8.79 -8.27
CA MET A 45 0.85 -8.46 -6.83
C MET A 45 -0.54 -8.32 -6.23
N LEU A 46 -1.45 -7.61 -6.90
CA LEU A 46 -2.82 -7.42 -6.42
C LEU A 46 -3.62 -8.74 -6.43
N LEU A 47 -3.46 -9.58 -7.43
CA LEU A 47 -4.08 -10.91 -7.46
C LEU A 47 -3.60 -11.78 -6.31
N HIS A 48 -2.32 -11.68 -5.94
CA HIS A 48 -1.78 -12.37 -4.77
C HIS A 48 -2.32 -11.79 -3.45
N ILE A 49 -2.41 -10.47 -3.33
CA ILE A 49 -2.97 -9.79 -2.15
C ILE A 49 -4.45 -10.17 -1.95
N PHE A 50 -5.22 -10.29 -3.03
CA PHE A 50 -6.66 -10.59 -3.01
C PHE A 50 -6.98 -12.09 -3.11
N ARG A 51 -6.01 -12.99 -2.93
CA ARG A 51 -6.25 -14.43 -2.95
C ARG A 51 -7.18 -14.89 -1.83
N ASP A 52 -7.68 -16.11 -1.91
CA ASP A 52 -8.74 -16.61 -1.03
C ASP A 52 -8.39 -16.48 0.47
N GLU A 53 -7.14 -16.76 0.86
CA GLU A 53 -6.69 -16.69 2.25
C GLU A 53 -6.77 -15.27 2.83
N ALA A 54 -6.76 -14.24 1.99
CA ALA A 54 -6.90 -12.85 2.44
C ALA A 54 -8.29 -12.55 3.01
N TRP A 55 -9.31 -13.24 2.53
CA TRP A 55 -10.69 -13.07 2.98
C TRP A 55 -10.98 -13.81 4.29
N GLU A 56 -10.13 -14.75 4.65
CA GLU A 56 -10.20 -15.51 5.90
C GLU A 56 -9.37 -14.86 7.02
N GLY A 57 -8.68 -13.76 6.74
CA GLY A 57 -7.86 -13.05 7.72
C GLY A 57 -6.51 -13.70 8.02
N HIS A 58 -6.05 -14.59 7.16
CA HIS A 58 -4.79 -15.31 7.34
C HIS A 58 -3.58 -14.64 6.68
N THR A 59 -3.79 -13.51 5.99
CA THR A 59 -2.73 -12.78 5.30
C THR A 59 -2.77 -11.30 5.60
N GLU A 60 -1.65 -10.60 5.34
CA GLU A 60 -1.60 -9.14 5.38
C GLU A 60 -2.47 -8.54 4.26
N PHE A 61 -3.27 -7.56 4.60
CA PHE A 61 -4.03 -6.75 3.64
C PHE A 61 -3.41 -5.35 3.55
N TYR A 62 -3.70 -4.62 2.47
CA TYR A 62 -3.01 -3.36 2.19
C TYR A 62 -3.98 -2.20 1.96
N ASN A 63 -3.60 -1.05 2.50
CA ASN A 63 -4.13 0.24 2.08
C ASN A 63 -3.26 0.81 0.96
N PHE A 64 -3.89 1.48 0.01
CA PHE A 64 -3.23 2.14 -1.11
C PHE A 64 -3.32 3.67 -0.98
N SER A 65 -2.37 4.39 -1.58
CA SER A 65 -2.39 5.86 -1.59
C SER A 65 -3.57 6.42 -2.36
N GLN A 66 -3.90 7.66 -2.06
CA GLN A 66 -4.92 8.43 -2.77
C GLN A 66 -4.73 8.40 -4.29
N GLY A 67 -5.82 8.42 -5.01
CA GLY A 67 -5.85 8.34 -6.48
C GLY A 67 -5.72 6.93 -7.04
N PHE A 68 -5.30 5.94 -6.25
CA PHE A 68 -5.27 4.55 -6.69
C PHE A 68 -6.68 3.93 -6.61
N ARG A 69 -7.06 3.19 -7.64
CA ARG A 69 -8.32 2.46 -7.68
C ARG A 69 -8.12 1.06 -8.24
N VAL A 70 -8.67 0.07 -7.55
CA VAL A 70 -8.73 -1.31 -8.00
C VAL A 70 -10.14 -1.87 -7.80
N VAL A 71 -10.66 -2.54 -8.82
CA VAL A 71 -11.91 -3.32 -8.76
C VAL A 71 -11.56 -4.78 -8.98
N TYR A 72 -11.83 -5.60 -7.99
CA TYR A 72 -11.55 -7.04 -8.01
C TYR A 72 -12.84 -7.85 -7.94
N SER A 73 -12.98 -8.86 -8.78
CA SER A 73 -14.09 -9.83 -8.73
C SER A 73 -13.64 -11.10 -8.01
N LYS A 74 -14.26 -11.41 -6.88
CA LYS A 74 -14.06 -12.66 -6.14
C LYS A 74 -14.47 -13.87 -6.97
N LYS A 75 -15.63 -13.76 -7.64
CA LYS A 75 -16.17 -14.83 -8.47
C LYS A 75 -15.25 -15.21 -9.63
N GLU A 76 -14.69 -14.20 -10.29
CA GLU A 76 -13.85 -14.43 -11.47
C GLU A 76 -12.35 -14.47 -11.11
N LYS A 77 -11.98 -14.17 -9.87
CA LYS A 77 -10.59 -14.06 -9.37
C LYS A 77 -9.73 -13.16 -10.28
N ALA A 78 -10.29 -12.02 -10.67
CA ALA A 78 -9.68 -11.13 -11.66
C ALA A 78 -9.82 -9.65 -11.30
N ILE A 79 -8.82 -8.87 -11.67
CA ILE A 79 -8.88 -7.40 -11.64
C ILE A 79 -9.74 -6.94 -12.81
N LYS A 80 -10.77 -6.16 -12.52
CA LYS A 80 -11.70 -5.60 -13.50
C LYS A 80 -11.35 -4.17 -13.90
N GLU A 81 -10.81 -3.43 -12.97
CA GLU A 81 -10.33 -2.08 -13.17
C GLU A 81 -9.08 -1.84 -12.35
N LEU A 82 -8.12 -1.16 -12.92
CA LEU A 82 -6.90 -0.72 -12.26
C LEU A 82 -6.52 0.64 -12.82
N SER A 83 -6.51 1.67 -11.96
CA SER A 83 -6.22 3.03 -12.38
C SER A 83 -5.47 3.83 -11.31
N LEU A 84 -4.81 4.90 -11.75
CA LEU A 84 -4.15 5.87 -10.90
C LEU A 84 -4.54 7.28 -11.37
N ASN A 85 -5.11 8.09 -10.46
CA ASN A 85 -5.62 9.44 -10.74
C ASN A 85 -6.64 9.50 -11.91
N GLY A 86 -7.41 8.42 -12.09
CA GLY A 86 -8.37 8.27 -13.15
C GLY A 86 -7.83 7.70 -14.46
N ASP A 87 -6.50 7.62 -14.62
CA ASP A 87 -5.87 7.02 -15.81
C ASP A 87 -5.74 5.51 -15.64
N PRO A 88 -6.23 4.70 -16.60
CA PRO A 88 -6.06 3.25 -16.56
C PRO A 88 -4.61 2.84 -16.59
N ILE A 89 -4.21 1.92 -15.72
CA ILE A 89 -2.87 1.32 -15.70
C ILE A 89 -2.83 0.16 -16.69
N ARG A 90 -1.89 0.21 -17.63
CA ARG A 90 -1.66 -0.82 -18.64
C ARG A 90 -0.46 -1.67 -18.26
N GLY A 91 -0.39 -2.89 -18.78
CA GLY A 91 0.63 -3.85 -18.42
C GLY A 91 2.09 -3.38 -18.58
N ALA A 92 2.36 -2.52 -19.58
CA ALA A 92 3.70 -1.97 -19.84
C ALA A 92 4.01 -0.68 -19.06
N ASP A 93 3.03 -0.08 -18.40
CA ASP A 93 3.24 1.17 -17.64
C ASP A 93 4.20 0.93 -16.48
N GLN A 94 5.04 1.93 -16.21
CA GLN A 94 6.04 1.87 -15.15
C GLN A 94 5.55 2.66 -13.93
N LEU A 95 5.47 2.01 -12.78
CA LEU A 95 4.99 2.61 -11.55
C LEU A 95 6.04 2.52 -10.44
N LEU A 96 6.08 3.54 -9.59
CA LEU A 96 6.88 3.55 -8.38
C LEU A 96 5.98 3.22 -7.18
N ILE A 97 6.36 2.21 -6.41
CA ILE A 97 5.65 1.79 -5.20
C ILE A 97 6.56 2.03 -4.00
N ALA A 98 6.04 2.73 -3.00
CA ALA A 98 6.67 2.83 -1.69
C ALA A 98 6.02 1.85 -0.71
N MET A 99 6.83 1.21 0.13
CA MET A 99 6.39 0.32 1.20
C MET A 99 7.35 0.32 2.37
N GLN A 100 6.87 -0.06 3.56
CA GLN A 100 7.70 -0.19 4.75
C GLN A 100 8.71 -1.33 4.62
N ALA A 101 9.84 -1.22 5.32
CA ALA A 101 10.93 -2.19 5.27
C ALA A 101 10.47 -3.61 5.60
N TYR A 102 9.55 -3.79 6.55
CA TYR A 102 8.99 -5.11 6.87
C TYR A 102 8.41 -5.81 5.63
N HIS A 103 7.59 -5.08 4.85
CA HIS A 103 6.99 -5.64 3.62
C HIS A 103 7.99 -5.78 2.49
N PHE A 104 8.97 -4.88 2.41
CA PHE A 104 10.05 -4.98 1.43
C PHE A 104 10.95 -6.18 1.68
N ASN A 105 11.34 -6.43 2.94
CA ASN A 105 12.20 -7.55 3.31
C ASN A 105 11.55 -8.92 3.08
N ASN A 106 10.22 -8.96 3.06
CA ASN A 106 9.41 -10.14 2.78
C ASN A 106 8.63 -10.00 1.45
N PHE A 107 9.18 -9.26 0.50
CA PHE A 107 8.49 -8.82 -0.71
C PHE A 107 7.88 -9.99 -1.50
N THR A 108 8.67 -11.03 -1.76
CA THR A 108 8.23 -12.18 -2.56
C THR A 108 7.02 -12.88 -1.91
N ASP A 109 7.06 -13.08 -0.61
CA ASP A 109 5.99 -13.77 0.13
C ASP A 109 4.71 -12.92 0.21
N PHE A 110 4.85 -11.62 0.41
CA PHE A 110 3.70 -10.72 0.55
C PHE A 110 3.12 -10.25 -0.78
N MET A 111 3.95 -10.11 -1.80
CA MET A 111 3.53 -9.59 -3.10
C MET A 111 3.33 -10.67 -4.17
N GLY A 112 3.81 -11.89 -3.94
CA GLY A 112 3.69 -12.99 -4.89
C GLY A 112 4.48 -12.82 -6.19
N VAL A 113 5.41 -11.86 -6.21
CA VAL A 113 6.32 -11.58 -7.33
C VAL A 113 7.74 -11.60 -6.78
N PRO A 114 8.69 -12.32 -7.42
CA PRO A 114 10.08 -12.32 -6.99
C PRO A 114 10.68 -10.91 -6.96
N ILE A 115 11.38 -10.56 -5.88
CA ILE A 115 12.01 -9.24 -5.77
C ILE A 115 13.09 -9.04 -6.84
N GLU A 116 13.75 -10.11 -7.28
CA GLU A 116 14.76 -10.10 -8.33
C GLU A 116 14.15 -9.61 -9.65
N GLU A 117 12.95 -10.08 -9.99
CA GLU A 117 12.22 -9.67 -11.19
C GLU A 117 11.91 -8.16 -11.17
N VAL A 118 11.53 -7.64 -10.00
CA VAL A 118 11.23 -6.22 -9.82
C VAL A 118 12.51 -5.38 -9.83
N ALA A 119 13.61 -5.91 -9.28
CA ALA A 119 14.90 -5.24 -9.26
C ALA A 119 15.50 -5.02 -10.66
N GLU A 120 15.10 -5.79 -11.67
CA GLU A 120 15.49 -5.59 -13.07
C GLU A 120 14.94 -4.25 -13.62
N ASN A 121 13.78 -3.79 -13.18
CA ASN A 121 13.21 -2.51 -13.60
C ASN A 121 13.96 -1.31 -13.01
N MET A 122 14.37 -1.43 -11.76
CA MET A 122 15.14 -0.44 -11.01
C MET A 122 15.65 -1.07 -9.71
N ARG A 123 16.91 -0.85 -9.38
CA ARG A 123 17.43 -1.26 -8.06
C ARG A 123 16.61 -0.62 -6.94
N PRO A 124 16.02 -1.42 -6.04
CA PRO A 124 15.27 -0.90 -4.89
C PRO A 124 16.14 0.02 -4.03
N ARG A 125 15.52 1.04 -3.45
CA ARG A 125 16.24 2.01 -2.60
C ARG A 125 15.38 2.52 -1.45
N VAL A 126 16.03 2.87 -0.36
CA VAL A 126 15.41 3.60 0.75
C VAL A 126 15.15 5.05 0.32
N ILE A 127 13.93 5.54 0.55
CA ILE A 127 13.52 6.92 0.26
C ILE A 127 13.27 7.72 1.54
N SER A 128 13.07 7.06 2.67
CA SER A 128 13.05 7.65 4.00
C SER A 128 13.55 6.64 5.02
N SER A 129 14.27 7.10 6.02
CA SER A 129 14.73 6.27 7.15
C SER A 129 13.67 6.05 8.22
N SER A 130 12.55 6.82 8.19
CA SER A 130 11.51 6.82 9.21
C SER A 130 10.15 7.11 8.56
N VAL A 131 9.20 6.23 8.76
CA VAL A 131 7.82 6.47 8.35
C VAL A 131 7.13 7.46 9.28
N ASN A 132 7.47 7.42 10.57
CA ASN A 132 6.89 8.32 11.57
C ASN A 132 7.25 9.78 11.28
N SER A 133 8.48 10.07 10.86
CA SER A 133 8.88 11.43 10.47
C SER A 133 8.04 11.99 9.30
N ILE A 134 7.68 11.14 8.33
CA ILE A 134 6.83 11.56 7.20
C ILE A 134 5.40 11.85 7.69
N VAL A 135 4.88 11.00 8.57
CA VAL A 135 3.53 11.18 9.13
C VAL A 135 3.48 12.45 10.00
N GLU A 136 4.50 12.67 10.83
CA GLU A 136 4.65 13.89 11.64
C GLU A 136 4.68 15.14 10.76
N GLU A 137 5.54 15.19 9.75
CA GLU A 137 5.62 16.31 8.80
C GLU A 137 4.28 16.57 8.11
N TYR A 138 3.58 15.50 7.73
CA TYR A 138 2.26 15.60 7.11
C TYR A 138 1.23 16.24 8.03
N PHE A 139 1.16 15.82 9.31
CA PHE A 139 0.26 16.44 10.29
C PHE A 139 0.64 17.88 10.62
N MET A 140 1.92 18.20 10.69
CA MET A 140 2.39 19.57 10.96
C MET A 140 2.09 20.52 9.80
N THR A 141 2.06 20.04 8.57
CA THR A 141 1.85 20.88 7.39
C THR A 141 0.41 20.92 6.91
N ASN A 142 -0.43 19.97 7.34
CA ASN A 142 -1.83 19.87 6.93
C ASN A 142 -2.75 19.91 8.16
N HIS A 143 -3.47 21.01 8.31
CA HIS A 143 -4.43 21.20 9.41
C HIS A 143 -5.86 20.90 8.96
N GLY A 144 -6.71 20.50 9.93
CA GLY A 144 -8.12 20.25 9.66
C GLY A 144 -8.35 19.04 8.74
N LEU A 145 -7.50 18.03 8.89
CA LEU A 145 -7.64 16.80 8.12
C LEU A 145 -8.97 16.11 8.47
N ASP A 146 -9.70 15.76 7.44
CA ASP A 146 -10.87 14.89 7.51
C ASP A 146 -10.67 13.70 6.59
N SER A 147 -10.98 12.51 7.07
CA SER A 147 -10.78 11.28 6.32
C SER A 147 -12.09 10.53 6.13
N HIS A 148 -12.27 9.99 4.94
CA HIS A 148 -13.41 9.18 4.58
C HIS A 148 -12.97 8.01 3.70
N VAL A 149 -13.85 7.03 3.56
CA VAL A 149 -13.62 5.89 2.66
C VAL A 149 -13.78 6.36 1.21
N GLU A 150 -12.69 6.42 0.48
CA GLU A 150 -12.65 6.91 -0.91
C GLU A 150 -12.98 5.84 -1.97
N GLY A 151 -13.21 4.59 -1.55
CA GLY A 151 -13.50 3.49 -2.47
C GLY A 151 -12.30 3.08 -3.34
N ARG A 152 -11.08 3.20 -2.80
CA ARG A 152 -9.83 2.82 -3.50
C ARG A 152 -9.80 1.34 -3.88
N ILE A 153 -10.48 0.52 -3.09
CA ILE A 153 -10.64 -0.92 -3.30
C ILE A 153 -12.13 -1.21 -3.39
N THR A 154 -12.55 -1.81 -4.50
CA THR A 154 -13.92 -2.29 -4.68
C THR A 154 -13.88 -3.79 -4.92
N ILE A 155 -14.63 -4.54 -4.12
CA ILE A 155 -14.74 -5.99 -4.24
C ILE A 155 -16.11 -6.31 -4.81
N LEU A 156 -16.13 -7.06 -5.92
CA LEU A 156 -17.34 -7.60 -6.54
C LEU A 156 -17.48 -9.07 -6.14
N ASP A 157 -18.68 -9.46 -5.73
CA ASP A 157 -19.05 -10.83 -5.39
C ASP A 157 -19.31 -11.70 -6.63
#